data_16d2e5bf43ad2bfe41c591816b770a9a
#
_entry.id   16d2e5bf43ad2bfe41c591816b770a9a
#
_cell.length_a   1.000
_cell.length_b   1.000
_cell.length_c   1.000
_cell.angle_alpha   90.00
_cell.angle_beta   90.00
_cell.angle_gamma   90.00
#
_symmetry.space_group_name_H-M   'P 1'
#
loop_
_entity.id
_entity.type
_entity.pdbx_description
1 polymer ?
#
loop_
_entity_poly.entity_id
_entity_poly.type
_entity_poly.pdbx_seq_one_letter_code
_entity_poly.pdbx_strand_id
1 'polypeptide(L)'
;MRTLFKIISSLILLLVASLATYVTYLYFQNPVVVSRLGGVIMGNSPGIPELVVAKNGYPLIQATSKSISEESIKSAIKFAEETDSHALLIFHKNEIQLEHYFPEYSKESITSTASMHKSVLAILIGIAIEQGHIESIDQPASDFLTEWSDDKRNQITIRQMLQQSSGIDYPEFSFHPLGEWNEMAVGDDVMKITLNQMYEKDPDTEFAYNGINPQNLGLLLQRATGQRYSSYLSENFWQHLAEKDSYVILDSDKNKMPRMFCCLDAIAKDWLRVGILILNKGLLNQKRIVSESWIEQMTSSSELNPNYGYLTWLGMEHQERRIYNNKSTATGFHSEPYIDKDVIYFDGFGGQRVYIIPSRELVIVRTGAIKMDWDDAKLPNIISKGIL
;
A
#
# COMPACT_ATOMS: atom_id res chain seq x y z
N MET A 1 -26.13 16.20 43.85
CA MET A 1 -25.76 16.66 42.50
C MET A 1 -24.45 17.46 42.45
N ARG A 2 -24.33 18.62 43.14
CA ARG A 2 -23.11 19.48 43.11
C ARG A 2 -21.82 18.75 43.54
N THR A 3 -21.87 17.89 44.56
CA THR A 3 -20.69 17.14 45.05
C THR A 3 -20.25 16.08 44.06
N LEU A 4 -21.18 15.34 43.45
CA LEU A 4 -20.89 14.34 42.43
C LEU A 4 -20.27 14.99 41.19
N PHE A 5 -20.80 16.13 40.75
CA PHE A 5 -20.24 16.89 39.64
C PHE A 5 -18.79 17.35 39.91
N LYS A 6 -18.49 17.85 41.13
CA LYS A 6 -17.13 18.22 41.52
C LYS A 6 -16.18 17.03 41.52
N ILE A 7 -16.61 15.87 42.01
CA ILE A 7 -15.80 14.64 42.01
C ILE A 7 -15.49 14.20 40.56
N ILE A 8 -16.51 14.17 39.70
CA ILE A 8 -16.33 13.82 38.28
C ILE A 8 -15.39 14.81 37.58
N SER A 9 -15.57 16.11 37.79
CA SER A 9 -14.68 17.13 37.22
C SER A 9 -13.24 17.00 37.71
N SER A 10 -13.03 16.69 39.00
CA SER A 10 -11.68 16.45 39.53
C SER A 10 -11.04 15.20 38.96
N LEU A 11 -11.80 14.12 38.77
CA LEU A 11 -11.29 12.88 38.14
C LEU A 11 -10.92 13.11 36.69
N ILE A 12 -11.73 13.86 35.93
CA ILE A 12 -11.42 14.24 34.54
C ILE A 12 -10.13 15.08 34.50
N LEU A 13 -9.98 16.08 35.36
CA LEU A 13 -8.77 16.89 35.45
C LEU A 13 -7.53 16.07 35.77
N LEU A 14 -7.63 15.14 36.71
CA LEU A 14 -6.52 14.22 37.04
C LEU A 14 -6.17 13.32 35.87
N LEU A 15 -7.16 12.80 35.15
CA LEU A 15 -6.94 11.97 33.95
C LEU A 15 -6.23 12.77 32.85
N VAL A 16 -6.70 14.00 32.58
CA VAL A 16 -6.08 14.88 31.58
C VAL A 16 -4.64 15.26 31.97
N ALA A 17 -4.40 15.58 33.24
CA ALA A 17 -3.07 15.89 33.74
C ALA A 17 -2.12 14.69 33.62
N SER A 18 -2.61 13.49 33.98
CA SER A 18 -1.83 12.24 33.86
C SER A 18 -1.50 11.94 32.39
N LEU A 19 -2.47 12.09 31.49
CA LEU A 19 -2.27 11.91 30.05
C LEU A 19 -1.27 12.91 29.50
N ALA A 20 -1.38 14.19 29.85
CA ALA A 20 -0.45 15.23 29.43
C ALA A 20 0.97 14.95 29.92
N THR A 21 1.12 14.51 31.19
CA THR A 21 2.41 14.12 31.74
C THR A 21 3.00 12.92 30.99
N TYR A 22 2.20 11.92 30.68
CA TYR A 22 2.62 10.75 29.94
C TYR A 22 3.05 11.10 28.50
N VAL A 23 2.24 11.89 27.77
CA VAL A 23 2.60 12.38 26.44
C VAL A 23 3.90 13.20 26.46
N THR A 24 4.05 14.06 27.46
CA THR A 24 5.28 14.86 27.65
C THR A 24 6.50 13.94 27.88
N TYR A 25 6.35 12.92 28.73
CA TYR A 25 7.39 11.92 28.95
C TYR A 25 7.78 11.21 27.65
N LEU A 26 6.79 10.71 26.88
CA LEU A 26 7.03 10.07 25.59
C LEU A 26 7.74 11.03 24.61
N TYR A 27 7.32 12.29 24.57
CA TYR A 27 7.95 13.31 23.72
C TYR A 27 9.44 13.49 24.04
N PHE A 28 9.82 13.51 25.33
CA PHE A 28 11.23 13.58 25.72
C PHE A 28 12.03 12.32 25.35
N GLN A 29 11.37 11.16 25.24
CA GLN A 29 12.03 9.91 24.81
C GLN A 29 12.28 9.91 23.30
N ASN A 30 11.28 10.29 22.49
CA ASN A 30 11.41 10.37 21.03
C ASN A 30 10.48 11.47 20.48
N PRO A 31 10.97 12.73 20.38
CA PRO A 31 10.17 13.85 19.93
C PRO A 31 9.69 13.70 18.47
N VAL A 32 10.48 13.05 17.63
CA VAL A 32 10.13 12.86 16.22
C VAL A 32 8.91 11.95 16.09
N VAL A 33 8.97 10.76 16.68
CA VAL A 33 7.88 9.78 16.61
C VAL A 33 6.60 10.36 17.20
N VAL A 34 6.66 10.97 18.40
CA VAL A 34 5.45 11.49 19.07
C VAL A 34 4.83 12.65 18.28
N SER A 35 5.65 13.57 17.75
CA SER A 35 5.14 14.68 16.94
C SER A 35 4.49 14.21 15.65
N ARG A 36 5.12 13.25 14.96
CA ARG A 36 4.60 12.72 13.69
C ARG A 36 3.36 11.86 13.88
N LEU A 37 3.28 11.06 14.95
CA LEU A 37 2.05 10.32 15.28
C LEU A 37 0.88 11.29 15.52
N GLY A 38 1.11 12.37 16.28
CA GLY A 38 0.12 13.44 16.44
C GLY A 38 -0.27 14.06 15.10
N GLY A 39 0.69 14.30 14.23
CA GLY A 39 0.44 14.82 12.88
C GLY A 39 -0.39 13.86 12.01
N VAL A 40 -0.07 12.56 12.02
CA VAL A 40 -0.81 11.53 11.25
C VAL A 40 -2.27 11.43 11.72
N ILE A 41 -2.52 11.51 13.03
CA ILE A 41 -3.88 11.56 13.58
C ILE A 41 -4.67 12.78 13.04
N MET A 42 -3.98 13.88 12.76
CA MET A 42 -4.56 15.09 12.17
C MET A 42 -4.55 15.08 10.63
N GLY A 43 -4.20 13.96 9.99
CA GLY A 43 -4.20 13.81 8.53
C GLY A 43 -2.90 14.25 7.83
N ASN A 44 -1.82 14.55 8.57
CA ASN A 44 -0.55 14.94 7.99
C ASN A 44 0.25 13.70 7.53
N SER A 45 1.16 13.92 6.57
CA SER A 45 2.11 12.89 6.14
C SER A 45 3.08 12.48 7.26
N PRO A 46 3.52 11.21 7.34
CA PRO A 46 4.44 10.72 8.36
C PRO A 46 5.91 11.15 8.17
N GLY A 47 6.20 12.00 7.21
CA GLY A 47 7.57 12.42 6.90
C GLY A 47 7.63 13.56 5.90
N ILE A 48 8.69 13.60 5.10
CA ILE A 48 8.97 14.69 4.16
C ILE A 48 8.61 14.22 2.75
N PRO A 49 7.73 14.92 2.02
CA PRO A 49 7.39 14.55 0.65
C PRO A 49 8.58 14.78 -0.29
N GLU A 50 8.92 13.76 -1.09
CA GLU A 50 9.87 13.85 -2.20
C GLU A 50 9.11 13.64 -3.50
N LEU A 51 9.35 14.53 -4.46
CA LEU A 51 8.63 14.59 -5.73
C LEU A 51 8.89 13.34 -6.59
N VAL A 52 7.81 12.79 -7.11
CA VAL A 52 7.78 11.79 -8.19
C VAL A 52 7.13 12.44 -9.40
N VAL A 53 7.92 12.68 -10.43
CA VAL A 53 7.52 13.49 -11.59
C VAL A 53 6.62 12.70 -12.51
N ALA A 54 5.45 13.25 -12.83
CA ALA A 54 4.60 12.82 -13.94
C ALA A 54 5.00 13.53 -15.25
N LYS A 55 4.39 13.13 -16.35
CA LYS A 55 4.60 13.81 -17.64
C LYS A 55 3.27 13.99 -18.37
N ASN A 56 2.90 13.04 -19.20
CA ASN A 56 1.66 13.07 -19.95
C ASN A 56 0.87 11.82 -19.60
N GLY A 57 -0.14 11.96 -18.76
CA GLY A 57 -0.94 10.84 -18.31
C GLY A 57 -1.50 10.00 -19.46
N TYR A 58 -1.59 8.69 -19.24
CA TYR A 58 -2.34 7.82 -20.13
C TYR A 58 -3.77 8.35 -20.27
N PRO A 59 -4.25 8.60 -21.50
CA PRO A 59 -5.59 9.17 -21.71
C PRO A 59 -6.67 8.18 -21.25
N LEU A 60 -7.59 8.68 -20.44
CA LEU A 60 -8.75 7.93 -19.97
C LEU A 60 -9.99 8.42 -20.72
N ILE A 61 -10.74 7.50 -21.31
CA ILE A 61 -11.93 7.79 -22.10
C ILE A 61 -13.15 7.70 -21.19
N GLN A 62 -14.00 8.72 -21.21
CA GLN A 62 -15.28 8.71 -20.51
C GLN A 62 -16.28 7.85 -21.28
N ALA A 63 -17.06 7.05 -20.58
CA ALA A 63 -18.05 6.19 -21.20
C ALA A 63 -19.14 7.00 -21.93
N THR A 64 -19.43 6.58 -23.14
CA THR A 64 -20.54 7.12 -23.95
C THR A 64 -21.81 6.32 -23.77
N SER A 65 -21.69 5.08 -23.27
CA SER A 65 -22.80 4.17 -22.95
C SER A 65 -22.56 3.48 -21.61
N LYS A 66 -23.64 3.14 -20.93
CA LYS A 66 -23.58 2.45 -19.65
C LYS A 66 -23.36 0.96 -19.87
N SER A 67 -22.30 0.43 -19.30
CA SER A 67 -22.00 -1.01 -19.26
C SER A 67 -22.19 -1.61 -17.86
N ILE A 68 -22.58 -0.77 -16.89
CA ILE A 68 -22.92 -1.14 -15.52
C ILE A 68 -24.26 -0.51 -15.18
N SER A 69 -25.14 -1.24 -14.52
CA SER A 69 -26.48 -0.78 -14.16
C SER A 69 -26.46 0.44 -13.23
N GLU A 70 -27.42 1.33 -13.39
CA GLU A 70 -27.56 2.50 -12.52
C GLU A 70 -27.76 2.13 -11.05
N GLU A 71 -28.42 1.02 -10.78
CA GLU A 71 -28.66 0.52 -9.42
C GLU A 71 -27.34 0.14 -8.74
N SER A 72 -26.45 -0.59 -9.43
CA SER A 72 -25.13 -0.94 -8.92
C SER A 72 -24.25 0.28 -8.72
N ILE A 73 -24.25 1.23 -9.65
CA ILE A 73 -23.51 2.49 -9.50
C ILE A 73 -24.01 3.26 -8.26
N LYS A 74 -25.31 3.42 -8.09
CA LYS A 74 -25.91 4.08 -6.92
C LYS A 74 -25.55 3.36 -5.62
N SER A 75 -25.61 2.03 -5.62
CA SER A 75 -25.27 1.20 -4.45
C SER A 75 -23.77 1.33 -4.09
N ALA A 76 -22.89 1.38 -5.08
CA ALA A 76 -21.45 1.57 -4.88
C ALA A 76 -21.13 2.97 -4.33
N ILE A 77 -21.77 4.03 -4.86
CA ILE A 77 -21.63 5.39 -4.34
C ILE A 77 -22.11 5.45 -2.89
N LYS A 78 -23.27 4.88 -2.59
CA LYS A 78 -23.81 4.83 -1.22
C LYS A 78 -22.86 4.12 -0.26
N PHE A 79 -22.35 2.95 -0.62
CA PHE A 79 -21.36 2.23 0.20
C PHE A 79 -20.10 3.04 0.40
N ALA A 80 -19.60 3.70 -0.64
CA ALA A 80 -18.41 4.54 -0.57
C ALA A 80 -18.65 5.79 0.33
N GLU A 81 -19.83 6.39 0.29
CA GLU A 81 -20.24 7.50 1.16
C GLU A 81 -20.30 7.07 2.63
N GLU A 82 -20.99 5.95 2.92
CA GLU A 82 -21.12 5.38 4.27
C GLU A 82 -19.76 4.98 4.88
N THR A 83 -18.74 4.80 4.04
CA THR A 83 -17.37 4.45 4.43
C THR A 83 -16.40 5.63 4.29
N ASP A 84 -16.86 6.87 4.31
CA ASP A 84 -16.10 8.12 4.25
C ASP A 84 -15.03 8.10 3.14
N SER A 85 -15.45 7.75 1.93
CA SER A 85 -14.55 7.75 0.77
C SER A 85 -14.25 9.17 0.30
N HIS A 86 -13.06 9.37 -0.26
CA HIS A 86 -12.63 10.61 -0.91
C HIS A 86 -12.93 10.57 -2.40
N ALA A 87 -12.69 9.41 -3.00
CA ALA A 87 -12.97 9.16 -4.41
C ALA A 87 -13.41 7.71 -4.64
N LEU A 88 -14.29 7.53 -5.62
CA LEU A 88 -14.67 6.25 -6.20
C LEU A 88 -14.61 6.36 -7.72
N LEU A 89 -13.73 5.59 -8.35
CA LEU A 89 -13.59 5.52 -9.80
C LEU A 89 -13.86 4.09 -10.27
N ILE A 90 -14.57 3.95 -11.38
CA ILE A 90 -14.90 2.65 -11.98
C ILE A 90 -14.58 2.74 -13.47
N PHE A 91 -13.71 1.84 -13.94
CA PHE A 91 -13.33 1.66 -15.33
C PHE A 91 -13.74 0.28 -15.79
N HIS A 92 -14.43 0.19 -16.91
CA HIS A 92 -14.91 -1.06 -17.49
C HIS A 92 -14.87 -0.98 -19.01
N LYS A 93 -14.33 -2.02 -19.67
CA LYS A 93 -14.21 -2.12 -21.13
C LYS A 93 -13.61 -0.87 -21.78
N ASN A 94 -12.45 -0.49 -21.28
CA ASN A 94 -11.66 0.66 -21.77
C ASN A 94 -12.29 2.05 -21.57
N GLU A 95 -13.35 2.19 -20.80
CA GLU A 95 -14.03 3.46 -20.53
C GLU A 95 -14.27 3.68 -19.03
N ILE A 96 -14.20 4.95 -18.58
CA ILE A 96 -14.60 5.34 -17.22
C ILE A 96 -16.12 5.35 -17.13
N GLN A 97 -16.69 4.44 -16.36
CA GLN A 97 -18.12 4.37 -16.08
C GLN A 97 -18.55 5.26 -14.91
N LEU A 98 -17.65 5.51 -13.99
CA LEU A 98 -17.85 6.42 -12.87
C LEU A 98 -16.53 7.14 -12.52
N GLU A 99 -16.62 8.45 -12.35
CA GLU A 99 -15.61 9.29 -11.73
C GLU A 99 -16.33 10.15 -10.69
N HIS A 100 -16.25 9.77 -9.41
CA HIS A 100 -16.98 10.42 -8.33
C HIS A 100 -16.03 10.84 -7.20
N TYR A 101 -16.12 12.10 -6.81
CA TYR A 101 -15.39 12.68 -5.69
C TYR A 101 -16.38 13.15 -4.64
N PHE A 102 -16.15 12.79 -3.40
CA PHE A 102 -17.01 13.14 -2.28
C PHE A 102 -16.75 14.58 -1.80
N PRO A 103 -17.65 15.18 -1.01
CA PRO A 103 -17.45 16.55 -0.53
C PRO A 103 -16.04 16.80 0.02
N GLU A 104 -15.47 17.98 -0.24
CA GLU A 104 -14.13 18.43 0.11
C GLU A 104 -12.99 17.81 -0.73
N TYR A 105 -13.27 16.83 -1.61
CA TYR A 105 -12.29 16.20 -2.49
C TYR A 105 -12.59 16.48 -3.96
N SER A 106 -11.56 16.40 -4.78
CA SER A 106 -11.63 16.64 -6.21
C SER A 106 -10.69 15.71 -6.99
N LYS A 107 -10.72 15.78 -8.29
CA LYS A 107 -9.78 15.07 -9.16
C LYS A 107 -8.31 15.46 -8.92
N GLU A 108 -8.07 16.61 -8.28
CA GLU A 108 -6.74 17.11 -7.94
C GLU A 108 -6.28 16.69 -6.54
N SER A 109 -7.14 16.05 -5.76
CA SER A 109 -6.82 15.67 -4.38
C SER A 109 -5.81 14.54 -4.34
N ILE A 110 -4.62 14.82 -3.83
CA ILE A 110 -3.58 13.85 -3.54
C ILE A 110 -3.91 13.24 -2.17
N THR A 111 -3.96 11.91 -2.10
CA THR A 111 -4.30 11.19 -0.88
C THR A 111 -3.23 10.15 -0.57
N SER A 112 -3.00 9.93 0.72
CA SER A 112 -2.14 8.85 1.17
C SER A 112 -2.84 7.51 0.93
N THR A 113 -2.14 6.58 0.29
CA THR A 113 -2.67 5.29 -0.11
C THR A 113 -2.00 4.12 0.60
N ALA A 114 -1.17 4.44 1.57
CA ALA A 114 -0.50 3.47 2.43
C ALA A 114 0.16 2.33 1.63
N SER A 115 -0.12 1.08 1.98
CA SER A 115 0.55 -0.09 1.42
C SER A 115 0.24 -0.41 -0.05
N MET A 116 -0.64 0.33 -0.73
CA MET A 116 -0.81 0.19 -2.18
C MET A 116 0.52 0.40 -2.95
N HIS A 117 1.44 1.18 -2.38
CA HIS A 117 2.79 1.40 -2.91
C HIS A 117 3.59 0.10 -3.11
N LYS A 118 3.37 -0.92 -2.28
CA LYS A 118 4.08 -2.21 -2.40
C LYS A 118 3.92 -2.85 -3.79
N SER A 119 2.73 -2.78 -4.37
CA SER A 119 2.50 -3.33 -5.71
C SER A 119 3.23 -2.52 -6.80
N VAL A 120 3.38 -1.21 -6.62
CA VAL A 120 4.23 -0.39 -7.52
C VAL A 120 5.70 -0.79 -7.37
N LEU A 121 6.19 -1.03 -6.15
CA LEU A 121 7.55 -1.52 -5.94
C LEU A 121 7.79 -2.87 -6.66
N ALA A 122 6.83 -3.79 -6.60
CA ALA A 122 6.95 -5.06 -7.34
C ALA A 122 7.08 -4.84 -8.86
N ILE A 123 6.33 -3.88 -9.44
CA ILE A 123 6.47 -3.52 -10.85
C ILE A 123 7.87 -2.98 -11.13
N LEU A 124 8.42 -2.12 -10.27
CA LEU A 124 9.75 -1.55 -10.42
C LEU A 124 10.86 -2.61 -10.36
N ILE A 125 10.72 -3.63 -9.50
CA ILE A 125 11.64 -4.78 -9.47
C ILE A 125 11.60 -5.51 -10.82
N GLY A 126 10.42 -5.75 -11.39
CA GLY A 126 10.30 -6.35 -12.72
C GLY A 126 10.99 -5.54 -13.81
N ILE A 127 10.79 -4.23 -13.80
CA ILE A 127 11.47 -3.33 -14.75
C ILE A 127 13.00 -3.39 -14.57
N ALA A 128 13.49 -3.43 -13.31
CA ALA A 128 14.92 -3.52 -13.03
C ALA A 128 15.55 -4.84 -13.50
N ILE A 129 14.81 -5.94 -13.43
CA ILE A 129 15.22 -7.24 -14.01
C ILE A 129 15.29 -7.15 -15.54
N GLU A 130 14.28 -6.59 -16.19
CA GLU A 130 14.24 -6.41 -17.64
C GLU A 130 15.36 -5.51 -18.17
N GLN A 131 15.78 -4.53 -17.36
CA GLN A 131 16.90 -3.64 -17.65
C GLN A 131 18.28 -4.24 -17.33
N GLY A 132 18.32 -5.41 -16.68
CA GLY A 132 19.56 -6.09 -16.31
C GLY A 132 20.25 -5.52 -15.06
N HIS A 133 19.57 -4.69 -14.28
CA HIS A 133 20.07 -4.20 -12.99
C HIS A 133 20.00 -5.28 -11.90
N ILE A 134 19.09 -6.21 -12.04
CA ILE A 134 18.89 -7.40 -11.21
C ILE A 134 18.92 -8.60 -12.15
N GLU A 135 19.69 -9.64 -11.82
CA GLU A 135 19.83 -10.81 -12.70
C GLU A 135 18.55 -11.64 -12.77
N SER A 136 17.95 -11.92 -11.60
CA SER A 136 16.70 -12.66 -11.48
C SER A 136 16.06 -12.46 -10.10
N ILE A 137 14.82 -12.92 -9.95
CA ILE A 137 14.16 -12.94 -8.63
C ILE A 137 14.77 -13.94 -7.65
N ASP A 138 15.53 -14.92 -8.15
CA ASP A 138 16.22 -15.93 -7.33
C ASP A 138 17.62 -15.48 -6.89
N GLN A 139 18.05 -14.29 -7.32
CA GLN A 139 19.29 -13.68 -6.87
C GLN A 139 19.21 -13.38 -5.36
N PRO A 140 20.28 -13.68 -4.60
CA PRO A 140 20.35 -13.33 -3.19
C PRO A 140 20.24 -11.81 -2.97
N ALA A 141 19.41 -11.41 -2.03
CA ALA A 141 19.27 -10.00 -1.68
C ALA A 141 20.59 -9.41 -1.13
N SER A 142 21.45 -10.24 -0.53
CA SER A 142 22.76 -9.88 0.02
C SER A 142 23.75 -9.40 -1.04
N ASP A 143 23.54 -9.68 -2.33
CA ASP A 143 24.36 -9.12 -3.41
C ASP A 143 24.25 -7.58 -3.43
N PHE A 144 23.14 -7.05 -2.97
CA PHE A 144 22.87 -5.62 -2.87
C PHE A 144 22.79 -5.12 -1.42
N LEU A 145 22.30 -5.96 -0.50
CA LEU A 145 22.21 -5.69 0.93
C LEU A 145 23.42 -6.31 1.64
N THR A 146 24.60 -5.71 1.42
CA THR A 146 25.87 -6.27 1.88
C THR A 146 25.97 -6.46 3.38
N GLU A 147 25.13 -5.78 4.17
CA GLU A 147 24.99 -5.96 5.62
C GLU A 147 24.48 -7.35 6.00
N TRP A 148 23.93 -8.10 5.04
CA TRP A 148 23.41 -9.46 5.23
C TRP A 148 24.39 -10.57 4.80
N SER A 149 25.57 -10.20 4.27
CA SER A 149 26.50 -11.17 3.66
C SER A 149 27.11 -12.14 4.66
N ASP A 150 27.30 -11.70 5.92
CA ASP A 150 28.04 -12.43 6.92
C ASP A 150 27.16 -13.27 7.87
N ASP A 151 25.83 -13.32 7.65
CA ASP A 151 24.91 -14.09 8.47
C ASP A 151 23.90 -14.89 7.63
N LYS A 152 22.95 -15.56 8.29
CA LYS A 152 21.97 -16.44 7.62
C LYS A 152 21.05 -15.71 6.63
N ARG A 153 20.96 -14.38 6.68
CA ARG A 153 20.17 -13.59 5.73
C ARG A 153 20.80 -13.59 4.33
N ASN A 154 22.04 -14.03 4.18
CA ASN A 154 22.75 -14.11 2.89
C ASN A 154 22.08 -15.04 1.88
N GLN A 155 21.25 -15.99 2.33
CA GLN A 155 20.52 -16.92 1.48
C GLN A 155 19.14 -16.44 1.04
N ILE A 156 18.66 -15.30 1.60
CA ILE A 156 17.33 -14.77 1.28
C ILE A 156 17.32 -14.21 -0.13
N THR A 157 16.40 -14.69 -0.96
CA THR A 157 16.23 -14.25 -2.34
C THR A 157 15.24 -13.10 -2.47
N ILE A 158 15.33 -12.37 -3.58
CA ILE A 158 14.38 -11.32 -3.96
C ILE A 158 12.95 -11.90 -4.05
N ARG A 159 12.79 -13.12 -4.57
CA ARG A 159 11.50 -13.85 -4.62
C ARG A 159 10.86 -13.95 -3.25
N GLN A 160 11.60 -14.43 -2.26
CA GLN A 160 11.10 -14.63 -0.91
C GLN A 160 10.66 -13.31 -0.24
N MET A 161 11.38 -12.22 -0.52
CA MET A 161 10.97 -10.90 -0.05
C MET A 161 9.69 -10.41 -0.77
N LEU A 162 9.58 -10.62 -2.09
CA LEU A 162 8.38 -10.28 -2.87
C LEU A 162 7.15 -11.07 -2.42
N GLN A 163 7.32 -12.33 -2.05
CA GLN A 163 6.27 -13.24 -1.57
C GLN A 163 6.00 -13.14 -0.07
N GLN A 164 6.74 -12.29 0.66
CA GLN A 164 6.61 -12.15 2.11
C GLN A 164 6.91 -13.46 2.88
N SER A 165 7.88 -14.23 2.39
CA SER A 165 8.31 -15.52 2.95
C SER A 165 9.80 -15.56 3.34
N SER A 166 10.42 -14.40 3.56
CA SER A 166 11.87 -14.28 3.80
C SER A 166 12.34 -14.87 5.14
N GLY A 167 11.44 -15.08 6.10
CA GLY A 167 11.80 -15.54 7.45
C GLY A 167 12.52 -14.50 8.32
N ILE A 168 12.64 -13.24 7.86
CA ILE A 168 13.16 -12.13 8.67
C ILE A 168 12.13 -11.71 9.72
N ASP A 169 12.61 -11.42 10.92
CA ASP A 169 11.79 -10.85 12.00
C ASP A 169 11.20 -9.49 11.61
N TYR A 170 10.11 -9.12 12.23
CA TYR A 170 9.40 -7.87 11.96
C TYR A 170 8.72 -7.34 13.23
N PRO A 171 8.63 -6.00 13.38
CA PRO A 171 7.98 -5.41 14.54
C PRO A 171 6.50 -5.80 14.64
N GLU A 172 6.09 -6.14 15.85
CA GLU A 172 4.67 -6.30 16.16
C GLU A 172 3.94 -4.96 16.02
N PHE A 173 2.75 -4.99 15.42
CA PHE A 173 1.87 -3.82 15.43
C PHE A 173 1.48 -3.48 16.86
N SER A 174 1.85 -2.30 17.33
CA SER A 174 1.66 -1.86 18.70
C SER A 174 1.01 -0.49 18.78
N PHE A 175 0.05 -0.34 19.69
CA PHE A 175 -0.50 0.96 20.05
C PHE A 175 0.42 1.77 20.98
N HIS A 176 1.51 1.18 21.46
CA HIS A 176 2.51 1.92 22.24
C HIS A 176 3.24 2.92 21.32
N PRO A 177 3.17 4.24 21.59
CA PRO A 177 3.71 5.26 20.68
C PRO A 177 5.18 5.08 20.32
N LEU A 178 6.00 4.58 21.24
CA LEU A 178 7.43 4.30 21.03
C LEU A 178 7.70 2.81 20.72
N GLY A 179 6.71 2.07 20.25
CA GLY A 179 6.91 0.72 19.74
C GLY A 179 7.71 0.75 18.45
N GLU A 180 8.50 -0.30 18.20
CA GLU A 180 9.37 -0.42 17.02
C GLU A 180 8.59 -0.27 15.70
N TRP A 181 7.35 -0.76 15.65
CA TRP A 181 6.47 -0.58 14.49
C TRP A 181 6.20 0.91 14.21
N ASN A 182 5.92 1.71 15.25
CA ASN A 182 5.70 3.16 15.10
C ASN A 182 7.01 3.88 14.73
N GLU A 183 8.13 3.46 15.28
CA GLU A 183 9.44 4.00 14.91
C GLU A 183 9.74 3.74 13.43
N MET A 184 9.46 2.53 12.92
CA MET A 184 9.55 2.22 11.49
C MET A 184 8.59 3.09 10.66
N ALA A 185 7.33 3.23 11.11
CA ALA A 185 6.29 3.91 10.35
C ALA A 185 6.46 5.43 10.27
N VAL A 186 6.89 6.06 11.37
CA VAL A 186 6.95 7.52 11.47
C VAL A 186 8.29 8.08 12.01
N GLY A 187 9.25 7.24 12.39
CA GLY A 187 10.57 7.66 12.87
C GLY A 187 11.41 8.36 11.81
N ASP A 188 12.60 8.79 12.15
CA ASP A 188 13.51 9.55 11.28
C ASP A 188 14.65 8.71 10.68
N ASP A 189 14.67 7.40 10.96
CA ASP A 189 15.64 6.45 10.41
C ASP A 189 14.98 5.07 10.20
N VAL A 190 14.28 4.93 9.08
CA VAL A 190 13.57 3.69 8.77
C VAL A 190 14.52 2.50 8.58
N MET A 191 15.74 2.76 8.06
CA MET A 191 16.72 1.70 7.79
C MET A 191 17.33 1.14 9.06
N LYS A 192 17.44 1.93 10.12
CA LYS A 192 17.86 1.47 11.45
C LYS A 192 16.98 0.30 11.94
N ILE A 193 15.68 0.34 11.63
CA ILE A 193 14.76 -0.73 12.02
C ILE A 193 14.79 -1.87 11.00
N THR A 194 14.64 -1.56 9.71
CA THR A 194 14.33 -2.58 8.71
C THR A 194 15.55 -3.39 8.26
N LEU A 195 16.72 -2.76 8.17
CA LEU A 195 17.95 -3.43 7.74
C LEU A 195 18.55 -4.33 8.84
N ASN A 196 18.29 -3.98 10.12
CA ASN A 196 18.83 -4.70 11.27
C ASN A 196 17.92 -5.81 11.82
N GLN A 197 16.76 -6.04 11.22
CA GLN A 197 15.92 -7.17 11.65
C GLN A 197 16.66 -8.50 11.46
N MET A 198 16.51 -9.36 12.45
CA MET A 198 17.26 -10.60 12.51
C MET A 198 16.60 -11.70 11.67
N TYR A 199 17.40 -12.70 11.31
CA TYR A 199 16.90 -13.95 10.77
C TYR A 199 16.15 -14.69 11.89
N GLU A 200 14.86 -14.96 11.70
CA GLU A 200 14.01 -15.66 12.70
C GLU A 200 13.72 -17.09 12.28
N LYS A 201 13.39 -17.31 11.01
CA LYS A 201 12.98 -18.61 10.45
C LYS A 201 13.64 -18.86 9.11
N ASP A 202 13.72 -20.11 8.70
CA ASP A 202 14.15 -20.43 7.35
C ASP A 202 13.17 -19.83 6.33
N PRO A 203 13.67 -19.26 5.23
CA PRO A 203 12.81 -18.76 4.15
C PRO A 203 11.87 -19.86 3.63
N ASP A 204 10.73 -19.43 3.08
CA ASP A 204 9.68 -20.31 2.55
C ASP A 204 9.06 -21.28 3.56
N THR A 205 9.10 -20.96 4.87
CA THR A 205 8.42 -21.73 5.91
C THR A 205 7.12 -21.10 6.37
N GLU A 206 6.96 -19.79 6.22
CA GLU A 206 5.78 -19.04 6.66
C GLU A 206 5.56 -17.80 5.78
N PHE A 207 4.29 -17.55 5.46
CA PHE A 207 3.87 -16.26 4.93
C PHE A 207 3.67 -15.26 6.07
N ALA A 208 4.35 -14.11 6.01
CA ALA A 208 4.21 -13.05 7.00
C ALA A 208 4.22 -11.67 6.34
N TYR A 209 3.04 -11.11 6.06
CA TYR A 209 2.92 -9.77 5.51
C TYR A 209 3.46 -8.72 6.49
N ASN A 210 4.49 -8.02 6.10
CA ASN A 210 5.18 -7.01 6.92
C ASN A 210 5.72 -5.84 6.10
N GLY A 211 6.31 -4.85 6.76
CA GLY A 211 6.94 -3.69 6.13
C GLY A 211 8.44 -3.87 5.85
N ILE A 212 9.08 -4.87 6.45
CA ILE A 212 10.54 -5.07 6.38
C ILE A 212 10.97 -5.45 4.98
N ASN A 213 10.34 -6.48 4.41
CA ASN A 213 10.66 -6.95 3.07
C ASN A 213 10.55 -5.85 2.01
N PRO A 214 9.43 -5.14 1.85
CA PRO A 214 9.32 -4.10 0.83
C PRO A 214 10.25 -2.91 1.09
N GLN A 215 10.52 -2.54 2.36
CA GLN A 215 11.48 -1.48 2.64
C GLN A 215 12.88 -1.85 2.17
N ASN A 216 13.32 -3.06 2.48
CA ASN A 216 14.63 -3.55 2.07
C ASN A 216 14.72 -3.84 0.56
N LEU A 217 13.63 -4.29 -0.10
CA LEU A 217 13.56 -4.37 -1.56
C LEU A 217 13.73 -3.00 -2.22
N GLY A 218 13.17 -1.95 -1.65
CA GLY A 218 13.36 -0.60 -2.18
C GLY A 218 14.79 -0.09 -2.02
N LEU A 219 15.46 -0.40 -0.90
CA LEU A 219 16.90 -0.12 -0.76
C LEU A 219 17.74 -0.92 -1.77
N LEU A 220 17.41 -2.21 -1.92
CA LEU A 220 18.03 -3.09 -2.91
C LEU A 220 17.91 -2.48 -4.32
N LEU A 221 16.71 -2.04 -4.69
CA LEU A 221 16.46 -1.40 -6.00
C LEU A 221 17.32 -0.15 -6.21
N GLN A 222 17.46 0.71 -5.20
CA GLN A 222 18.33 1.88 -5.29
C GLN A 222 19.80 1.48 -5.50
N ARG A 223 20.27 0.43 -4.82
CA ARG A 223 21.65 -0.06 -4.94
C ARG A 223 21.90 -0.75 -6.27
N ALA A 224 20.97 -1.57 -6.74
CA ALA A 224 21.05 -2.25 -8.02
C ALA A 224 21.09 -1.27 -9.20
N THR A 225 20.26 -0.23 -9.15
CA THR A 225 20.16 0.76 -10.23
C THR A 225 21.17 1.91 -10.12
N GLY A 226 21.75 2.13 -8.94
CA GLY A 226 22.57 3.30 -8.65
C GLY A 226 21.79 4.63 -8.62
N GLN A 227 20.45 4.57 -8.61
CA GLN A 227 19.57 5.75 -8.67
C GLN A 227 18.80 5.94 -7.36
N ARG A 228 18.38 7.18 -7.09
CA ARG A 228 17.38 7.43 -6.04
C ARG A 228 16.05 6.78 -6.41
N TYR A 229 15.36 6.25 -5.42
CA TYR A 229 14.06 5.58 -5.63
C TYR A 229 13.04 6.46 -6.37
N SER A 230 12.88 7.72 -5.95
CA SER A 230 11.96 8.68 -6.58
C SER A 230 12.29 8.97 -8.03
N SER A 231 13.58 9.06 -8.37
CA SER A 231 14.05 9.26 -9.76
C SER A 231 13.78 8.03 -10.59
N TYR A 232 14.13 6.84 -10.10
CA TYR A 232 13.89 5.59 -10.81
C TYR A 232 12.39 5.34 -11.04
N LEU A 233 11.56 5.56 -10.00
CA LEU A 233 10.10 5.49 -10.10
C LEU A 233 9.55 6.48 -11.12
N SER A 234 10.03 7.73 -11.13
CA SER A 234 9.61 8.76 -12.08
C SER A 234 9.94 8.37 -13.52
N GLU A 235 11.21 8.06 -13.78
CA GLU A 235 11.74 7.88 -15.14
C GLU A 235 11.26 6.59 -15.80
N ASN A 236 11.15 5.50 -15.03
CA ASN A 236 10.88 4.17 -15.58
C ASN A 236 9.41 3.76 -15.47
N PHE A 237 8.61 4.48 -14.68
CA PHE A 237 7.22 4.11 -14.46
C PHE A 237 6.26 5.31 -14.50
N TRP A 238 6.35 6.23 -13.53
CA TRP A 238 5.32 7.25 -13.31
C TRP A 238 5.10 8.19 -14.50
N GLN A 239 6.18 8.64 -15.15
CA GLN A 239 6.11 9.52 -16.34
C GLN A 239 5.43 8.87 -17.55
N HIS A 240 5.27 7.56 -17.55
CA HIS A 240 4.67 6.83 -18.67
C HIS A 240 3.17 6.62 -18.53
N LEU A 241 2.62 6.83 -17.34
CA LEU A 241 1.20 6.57 -17.07
C LEU A 241 0.48 7.70 -16.33
N ALA A 242 1.15 8.41 -15.44
CA ALA A 242 0.52 9.37 -14.53
C ALA A 242 0.33 10.75 -15.17
N GLU A 243 -0.79 11.38 -14.80
CA GLU A 243 -1.16 12.72 -15.21
C GLU A 243 -0.59 13.79 -14.27
N LYS A 244 -0.45 13.43 -12.97
CA LYS A 244 -0.05 14.37 -11.94
C LYS A 244 1.17 13.91 -11.18
N ASP A 245 2.01 14.86 -10.79
CA ASP A 245 3.09 14.61 -9.87
C ASP A 245 2.57 14.01 -8.56
N SER A 246 3.33 13.09 -8.01
CA SER A 246 3.04 12.41 -6.76
C SER A 246 4.21 12.53 -5.80
N TYR A 247 4.10 11.94 -4.62
CA TYR A 247 5.13 12.05 -3.60
C TYR A 247 5.39 10.71 -2.92
N VAL A 248 6.66 10.33 -2.81
CA VAL A 248 7.10 9.35 -1.82
C VAL A 248 7.49 10.08 -0.54
N ILE A 249 7.33 9.43 0.59
CA ILE A 249 7.56 10.07 1.89
C ILE A 249 8.89 9.62 2.48
N LEU A 250 9.82 10.56 2.63
CA LEU A 250 11.12 10.34 3.24
C LEU A 250 11.00 10.25 4.77
N ASP A 251 11.90 9.48 5.37
CA ASP A 251 12.04 9.39 6.82
C ASP A 251 12.58 10.68 7.45
N SER A 252 13.58 11.31 6.84
CA SER A 252 14.18 12.56 7.34
C SER A 252 14.97 13.30 6.26
N ASP A 253 15.27 14.59 6.50
CA ASP A 253 16.19 15.38 5.68
C ASP A 253 17.63 14.85 5.75
N LYS A 254 17.97 14.19 6.85
CA LYS A 254 19.31 13.65 7.07
C LYS A 254 19.54 12.38 6.26
N ASN A 255 18.67 11.38 6.44
CA ASN A 255 18.84 10.06 5.82
C ASN A 255 18.25 10.02 4.42
N LYS A 256 17.18 10.78 4.18
CA LYS A 256 16.47 10.91 2.88
C LYS A 256 16.05 9.55 2.30
N MET A 257 15.67 8.62 3.20
CA MET A 257 15.23 7.30 2.80
C MET A 257 13.71 7.29 2.61
N PRO A 258 13.20 6.98 1.41
CA PRO A 258 11.77 6.82 1.21
C PRO A 258 11.20 5.63 1.99
N ARG A 259 9.96 5.75 2.45
CA ARG A 259 9.22 4.62 3.01
C ARG A 259 8.60 3.81 1.88
N MET A 260 9.32 2.78 1.41
CA MET A 260 8.92 1.97 0.26
C MET A 260 7.88 0.89 0.61
N PHE A 261 7.70 0.60 1.91
CA PHE A 261 6.62 -0.27 2.37
C PHE A 261 5.24 0.41 2.38
N CYS A 262 5.19 1.75 2.21
CA CYS A 262 3.98 2.56 2.14
C CYS A 262 4.23 3.83 1.33
N CYS A 263 3.25 4.71 1.34
CA CYS A 263 3.46 6.15 1.28
C CYS A 263 3.91 6.66 -0.10
N LEU A 264 3.23 6.22 -1.16
CA LEU A 264 3.17 6.89 -2.45
C LEU A 264 1.84 7.65 -2.51
N ASP A 265 1.90 8.95 -2.29
CA ASP A 265 0.73 9.83 -2.26
C ASP A 265 0.42 10.34 -3.66
N ALA A 266 -0.76 10.03 -4.19
CA ALA A 266 -1.15 10.33 -5.55
C ALA A 266 -2.65 10.59 -5.69
N ILE A 267 -3.07 11.11 -6.84
CA ILE A 267 -4.50 11.26 -7.17
C ILE A 267 -5.13 9.90 -7.51
N ALA A 268 -6.43 9.77 -7.26
CA ALA A 268 -7.16 8.53 -7.51
C ALA A 268 -7.11 8.08 -8.99
N LYS A 269 -7.08 9.02 -9.94
CA LYS A 269 -6.95 8.70 -11.37
C LYS A 269 -5.63 8.04 -11.74
N ASP A 270 -4.53 8.41 -11.08
CA ASP A 270 -3.23 7.80 -11.37
C ASP A 270 -3.17 6.39 -10.81
N TRP A 271 -3.81 6.14 -9.68
CA TRP A 271 -4.04 4.76 -9.19
C TRP A 271 -4.92 3.94 -10.14
N LEU A 272 -5.92 4.55 -10.77
CA LEU A 272 -6.71 3.89 -11.82
C LEU A 272 -5.82 3.48 -12.99
N ARG A 273 -4.89 4.35 -13.44
CA ARG A 273 -3.93 4.05 -14.49
C ARG A 273 -2.99 2.90 -14.14
N VAL A 274 -2.55 2.82 -12.88
CA VAL A 274 -1.77 1.67 -12.39
C VAL A 274 -2.61 0.39 -12.46
N GLY A 275 -3.87 0.43 -12.05
CA GLY A 275 -4.78 -0.71 -12.19
C GLY A 275 -5.00 -1.14 -13.63
N ILE A 276 -5.18 -0.19 -14.56
CA ILE A 276 -5.32 -0.45 -15.99
C ILE A 276 -4.04 -1.07 -16.59
N LEU A 277 -2.86 -0.67 -16.11
CA LEU A 277 -1.60 -1.31 -16.54
C LEU A 277 -1.57 -2.79 -16.18
N ILE A 278 -2.00 -3.17 -14.97
CA ILE A 278 -2.10 -4.58 -14.56
C ILE A 278 -3.16 -5.29 -15.40
N LEU A 279 -4.35 -4.71 -15.57
CA LEU A 279 -5.43 -5.24 -16.41
C LEU A 279 -4.93 -5.56 -17.83
N ASN A 280 -4.13 -4.67 -18.40
CA ASN A 280 -3.56 -4.79 -19.75
C ASN A 280 -2.20 -5.49 -19.76
N LYS A 281 -1.89 -6.27 -18.71
CA LYS A 281 -0.68 -7.10 -18.62
C LYS A 281 0.60 -6.32 -18.95
N GLY A 282 0.74 -5.12 -18.38
CA GLY A 282 1.92 -4.27 -18.52
C GLY A 282 1.99 -3.42 -19.81
N LEU A 283 0.91 -3.38 -20.58
CA LEU A 283 0.82 -2.60 -21.83
C LEU A 283 -0.08 -1.35 -21.62
N LEU A 284 0.41 -0.16 -21.96
CA LEU A 284 -0.38 1.07 -22.03
C LEU A 284 -0.13 1.79 -23.36
N ASN A 285 -1.21 2.14 -24.05
CA ASN A 285 -1.16 2.88 -25.32
C ASN A 285 -0.09 2.32 -26.29
N GLN A 286 -0.09 0.99 -26.51
CA GLN A 286 0.86 0.24 -27.35
C GLN A 286 2.32 0.29 -26.86
N LYS A 287 2.59 0.95 -25.71
CA LYS A 287 3.90 0.93 -25.07
C LYS A 287 3.95 -0.14 -23.99
N ARG A 288 4.93 -1.04 -24.08
CA ARG A 288 5.25 -1.99 -23.02
C ARG A 288 5.99 -1.25 -21.91
N ILE A 289 5.41 -1.21 -20.70
CA ILE A 289 6.01 -0.60 -19.51
C ILE A 289 6.77 -1.66 -18.70
N VAL A 290 6.19 -2.84 -18.62
CA VAL A 290 6.76 -4.02 -17.97
C VAL A 290 6.26 -5.26 -18.71
N SER A 291 7.02 -6.36 -18.73
CA SER A 291 6.64 -7.56 -19.49
C SER A 291 5.33 -8.18 -18.99
N GLU A 292 4.62 -8.81 -19.93
CA GLU A 292 3.43 -9.59 -19.62
C GLU A 292 3.77 -10.74 -18.66
N SER A 293 4.87 -11.43 -18.90
CA SER A 293 5.33 -12.53 -18.04
C SER A 293 5.60 -12.09 -16.59
N TRP A 294 6.09 -10.86 -16.38
CA TRP A 294 6.26 -10.34 -15.04
C TRP A 294 4.91 -10.07 -14.35
N ILE A 295 3.97 -9.45 -15.04
CA ILE A 295 2.61 -9.22 -14.48
C ILE A 295 1.94 -10.56 -14.15
N GLU A 296 2.06 -11.56 -15.00
CA GLU A 296 1.53 -12.91 -14.74
C GLU A 296 2.15 -13.54 -13.49
N GLN A 297 3.47 -13.46 -13.32
CA GLN A 297 4.14 -13.93 -12.11
C GLN A 297 3.72 -13.12 -10.87
N MET A 298 3.66 -11.79 -10.99
CA MET A 298 3.26 -10.89 -9.91
C MET A 298 1.85 -11.17 -9.40
N THR A 299 0.97 -11.60 -10.29
CA THR A 299 -0.45 -11.87 -10.00
C THR A 299 -0.78 -13.36 -9.91
N SER A 300 0.22 -14.20 -9.75
CA SER A 300 0.08 -15.65 -9.48
C SER A 300 0.23 -15.94 -8.00
N SER A 301 -0.51 -16.93 -7.51
CA SER A 301 -0.47 -17.39 -6.13
C SER A 301 0.92 -17.88 -5.73
N SER A 302 1.37 -17.53 -4.53
CA SER A 302 2.55 -18.14 -3.91
C SER A 302 2.18 -19.50 -3.27
N GLU A 303 3.17 -20.36 -3.05
CA GLU A 303 2.94 -21.67 -2.40
C GLU A 303 2.39 -21.55 -0.97
N LEU A 304 2.86 -20.55 -0.23
CA LEU A 304 2.48 -20.35 1.18
C LEU A 304 1.18 -19.60 1.37
N ASN A 305 0.74 -18.83 0.37
CA ASN A 305 -0.50 -18.08 0.44
C ASN A 305 -1.16 -17.96 -0.93
N PRO A 306 -2.25 -18.71 -1.20
CA PRO A 306 -2.96 -18.63 -2.47
C PRO A 306 -3.53 -17.24 -2.78
N ASN A 307 -3.71 -16.42 -1.75
CA ASN A 307 -4.23 -15.05 -1.87
C ASN A 307 -3.13 -13.99 -2.00
N TYR A 308 -1.87 -14.39 -2.32
CA TYR A 308 -0.77 -13.44 -2.42
C TYR A 308 0.24 -13.81 -3.51
N GLY A 309 0.56 -12.83 -4.36
CA GLY A 309 1.62 -12.91 -5.36
C GLY A 309 2.85 -12.09 -4.95
N TYR A 310 3.44 -11.33 -5.89
CA TYR A 310 4.56 -10.44 -5.58
C TYR A 310 4.02 -9.09 -5.08
N LEU A 311 4.08 -8.88 -3.76
CA LEU A 311 3.59 -7.67 -3.08
C LEU A 311 2.17 -7.25 -3.51
N THR A 312 1.36 -8.20 -3.93
CA THR A 312 0.03 -7.99 -4.49
C THR A 312 -0.94 -9.04 -3.95
N TRP A 313 -2.11 -8.60 -3.52
CA TRP A 313 -3.15 -9.48 -2.99
C TRP A 313 -4.03 -10.04 -4.10
N LEU A 314 -4.52 -11.27 -3.89
CA LEU A 314 -5.38 -12.01 -4.80
C LEU A 314 -6.65 -12.46 -4.07
N GLY A 315 -7.77 -12.49 -4.78
CA GLY A 315 -9.05 -12.95 -4.25
C GLY A 315 -9.35 -14.42 -4.57
N MET A 316 -8.35 -15.32 -4.46
CA MET A 316 -8.47 -16.72 -4.89
C MET A 316 -9.34 -17.56 -3.95
N GLU A 317 -9.07 -17.47 -2.65
CA GLU A 317 -9.78 -18.23 -1.63
C GLU A 317 -10.46 -17.31 -0.63
N HIS A 318 -11.72 -17.60 -0.34
CA HIS A 318 -12.45 -16.82 0.66
C HIS A 318 -11.97 -17.11 2.07
N GLN A 319 -11.65 -16.04 2.78
CA GLN A 319 -11.36 -16.01 4.21
C GLN A 319 -12.12 -14.84 4.83
N GLU A 320 -13.09 -15.10 5.70
CA GLU A 320 -13.85 -14.03 6.35
C GLU A 320 -12.94 -13.04 7.09
N ARG A 321 -11.86 -13.56 7.69
CA ARG A 321 -10.80 -12.80 8.35
C ARG A 321 -9.46 -13.20 7.76
N ARG A 322 -8.95 -12.39 6.84
CA ARG A 322 -7.62 -12.56 6.26
C ARG A 322 -6.56 -12.09 7.24
N ILE A 323 -5.71 -12.99 7.69
CA ILE A 323 -4.61 -12.71 8.61
C ILE A 323 -3.42 -12.15 7.81
N TYR A 324 -2.82 -11.07 8.30
CA TYR A 324 -1.61 -10.51 7.69
C TYR A 324 -0.35 -11.26 8.12
N ASN A 325 -0.24 -11.53 9.42
CA ASN A 325 0.87 -12.27 10.02
C ASN A 325 0.53 -12.66 11.46
N ASN A 326 1.36 -13.51 12.09
CA ASN A 326 1.12 -14.04 13.43
C ASN A 326 1.33 -13.03 14.57
N LYS A 327 1.99 -11.90 14.31
CA LYS A 327 2.26 -10.83 15.29
C LYS A 327 1.24 -9.69 15.19
N SER A 328 0.29 -9.74 14.27
CA SER A 328 -0.71 -8.69 14.09
C SER A 328 -2.09 -9.15 14.49
N THR A 329 -2.80 -8.31 15.24
CA THR A 329 -4.23 -8.48 15.53
C THR A 329 -5.13 -7.89 14.44
N ALA A 330 -4.55 -7.07 13.55
CA ALA A 330 -5.28 -6.52 12.42
C ALA A 330 -5.55 -7.62 11.38
N THR A 331 -6.77 -7.61 10.83
CA THR A 331 -7.20 -8.54 9.78
C THR A 331 -7.91 -7.79 8.67
N GLY A 332 -7.82 -8.27 7.43
CA GLY A 332 -8.73 -7.88 6.37
C GLY A 332 -10.07 -8.56 6.54
N PHE A 333 -11.17 -7.85 6.33
CA PHE A 333 -12.52 -8.40 6.47
C PHE A 333 -13.18 -8.62 5.11
N HIS A 334 -13.82 -9.77 4.92
CA HIS A 334 -14.55 -10.18 3.73
C HIS A 334 -15.88 -10.81 4.15
N SER A 335 -16.98 -10.05 4.13
CA SER A 335 -18.30 -10.55 4.56
C SER A 335 -18.85 -11.68 3.68
N GLU A 336 -18.37 -11.79 2.45
CA GLU A 336 -18.78 -12.79 1.47
C GLU A 336 -17.64 -13.12 0.50
N PRO A 337 -17.65 -14.27 -0.20
CA PRO A 337 -16.71 -14.53 -1.27
C PRO A 337 -16.79 -13.49 -2.38
N TYR A 338 -15.67 -13.22 -3.06
CA TYR A 338 -15.74 -12.52 -4.33
C TYR A 338 -16.57 -13.32 -5.35
N ILE A 339 -17.37 -12.63 -6.15
CA ILE A 339 -18.14 -13.24 -7.25
C ILE A 339 -17.18 -13.73 -8.33
N ASP A 340 -16.19 -12.91 -8.66
CA ASP A 340 -15.18 -13.21 -9.67
C ASP A 340 -13.97 -13.85 -8.99
N LYS A 341 -13.39 -14.88 -9.64
CA LYS A 341 -12.31 -15.67 -9.04
C LYS A 341 -10.91 -15.12 -9.30
N ASP A 342 -10.81 -14.13 -10.18
CA ASP A 342 -9.55 -13.53 -10.63
C ASP A 342 -9.37 -12.10 -10.14
N VAL A 343 -9.94 -11.79 -8.96
CA VAL A 343 -9.74 -10.48 -8.32
C VAL A 343 -8.28 -10.33 -7.91
N ILE A 344 -7.67 -9.26 -8.40
CA ILE A 344 -6.35 -8.78 -7.99
C ILE A 344 -6.59 -7.46 -7.27
N TYR A 345 -5.88 -7.20 -6.16
CA TYR A 345 -6.06 -5.90 -5.51
C TYR A 345 -4.83 -5.39 -4.79
N PHE A 346 -4.71 -4.08 -4.75
CA PHE A 346 -3.73 -3.37 -3.93
C PHE A 346 -4.38 -3.03 -2.61
N ASP A 347 -3.73 -3.41 -1.51
CA ASP A 347 -4.24 -3.27 -0.16
C ASP A 347 -3.51 -2.13 0.58
N GLY A 348 -4.16 -0.99 0.71
CA GLY A 348 -3.74 0.11 1.55
C GLY A 348 -4.51 0.14 2.87
N PHE A 349 -3.81 0.46 3.95
CA PHE A 349 -4.38 0.52 5.30
C PHE A 349 -5.65 1.35 5.35
N GLY A 350 -6.68 0.81 6.00
CA GLY A 350 -7.96 1.50 6.17
C GLY A 350 -8.83 1.58 4.92
N GLY A 351 -8.71 0.61 3.99
CA GLY A 351 -9.61 0.50 2.85
C GLY A 351 -9.20 1.30 1.61
N GLN A 352 -7.94 1.76 1.52
CA GLN A 352 -7.40 2.26 0.26
C GLN A 352 -7.28 1.09 -0.71
N ARG A 353 -7.93 1.14 -1.88
CA ARG A 353 -8.03 -0.03 -2.78
C ARG A 353 -7.93 0.32 -4.24
N VAL A 354 -7.23 -0.53 -4.97
CA VAL A 354 -7.40 -0.73 -6.41
C VAL A 354 -7.79 -2.18 -6.60
N TYR A 355 -9.00 -2.45 -7.08
CA TYR A 355 -9.42 -3.79 -7.50
C TYR A 355 -9.30 -3.91 -9.01
N ILE A 356 -8.76 -5.01 -9.49
CA ILE A 356 -8.62 -5.35 -10.90
C ILE A 356 -9.25 -6.72 -11.12
N ILE A 357 -10.19 -6.84 -12.05
CA ILE A 357 -10.90 -8.07 -12.35
C ILE A 357 -10.74 -8.33 -13.86
N PRO A 358 -9.71 -9.09 -14.26
CA PRO A 358 -9.38 -9.30 -15.68
C PRO A 358 -10.51 -9.93 -16.48
N SER A 359 -11.21 -10.95 -15.94
CA SER A 359 -12.35 -11.60 -16.60
C SER A 359 -13.51 -10.66 -16.90
N ARG A 360 -13.58 -9.51 -16.22
CA ARG A 360 -14.59 -8.48 -16.39
C ARG A 360 -14.08 -7.22 -17.08
N GLU A 361 -12.82 -7.14 -17.45
CA GLU A 361 -12.21 -5.90 -17.95
C GLU A 361 -12.49 -4.70 -17.02
N LEU A 362 -12.42 -4.92 -15.70
CA LEU A 362 -12.89 -4.00 -14.67
C LEU A 362 -11.74 -3.54 -13.76
N VAL A 363 -11.67 -2.24 -13.51
CA VAL A 363 -10.84 -1.66 -12.44
C VAL A 363 -11.69 -0.73 -11.58
N ILE A 364 -11.55 -0.88 -10.26
CA ILE A 364 -12.25 -0.04 -9.28
C ILE A 364 -11.19 0.57 -8.37
N VAL A 365 -11.25 1.89 -8.18
CA VAL A 365 -10.39 2.60 -7.23
C VAL A 365 -11.24 3.25 -6.14
N ARG A 366 -10.88 2.98 -4.90
CA ARG A 366 -11.40 3.71 -3.74
C ARG A 366 -10.25 4.31 -2.96
N THR A 367 -10.30 5.62 -2.70
CA THR A 367 -9.52 6.29 -1.66
C THR A 367 -10.47 6.88 -0.63
N GLY A 368 -10.04 7.01 0.64
CA GLY A 368 -10.94 7.52 1.67
C GLY A 368 -10.31 7.56 3.06
N ALA A 369 -11.10 7.91 4.07
CA ALA A 369 -10.71 7.84 5.46
C ALA A 369 -10.36 6.40 5.88
N ILE A 370 -9.58 6.27 6.96
CA ILE A 370 -9.22 4.97 7.52
C ILE A 370 -10.46 4.28 8.08
N LYS A 371 -10.78 3.11 7.53
CA LYS A 371 -11.85 2.22 8.00
C LYS A 371 -11.25 0.87 8.37
N MET A 372 -11.15 0.59 9.66
CA MET A 372 -10.57 -0.67 10.18
C MET A 372 -11.47 -1.89 9.90
N ASP A 373 -12.74 -1.66 9.69
CA ASP A 373 -13.78 -2.64 9.36
C ASP A 373 -14.16 -2.64 7.87
N TRP A 374 -13.27 -2.14 7.00
CA TRP A 374 -13.45 -2.16 5.56
C TRP A 374 -13.73 -3.58 5.06
N ASP A 375 -14.85 -3.74 4.35
CA ASP A 375 -15.24 -5.02 3.75
C ASP A 375 -14.74 -5.11 2.31
N ASP A 376 -13.70 -5.88 2.12
CA ASP A 376 -13.01 -6.01 0.82
C ASP A 376 -13.90 -6.60 -0.29
N ALA A 377 -14.91 -7.40 0.06
CA ALA A 377 -15.77 -8.05 -0.93
C ALA A 377 -16.90 -7.15 -1.45
N LYS A 378 -17.35 -6.18 -0.66
CA LYS A 378 -18.58 -5.43 -0.96
C LYS A 378 -18.51 -4.66 -2.28
N LEU A 379 -17.52 -3.82 -2.44
CA LEU A 379 -17.44 -2.92 -3.59
C LEU A 379 -17.29 -3.68 -4.93
N PRO A 380 -16.33 -4.64 -5.08
CA PRO A 380 -16.23 -5.44 -6.29
C PRO A 380 -17.52 -6.22 -6.59
N ASN A 381 -18.11 -6.85 -5.57
CA ASN A 381 -19.33 -7.65 -5.76
C ASN A 381 -20.54 -6.81 -6.18
N ILE A 382 -20.71 -5.60 -5.61
CA ILE A 382 -21.77 -4.67 -6.04
C ILE A 382 -21.63 -4.36 -7.53
N ILE A 383 -20.42 -4.05 -7.98
CA ILE A 383 -20.19 -3.67 -9.37
C ILE A 383 -20.31 -4.88 -10.30
N SER A 384 -19.73 -6.03 -9.96
CA SER A 384 -19.79 -7.24 -10.79
C SER A 384 -21.22 -7.73 -11.00
N LYS A 385 -22.11 -7.62 -10.00
CA LYS A 385 -23.54 -7.92 -10.12
C LYS A 385 -24.28 -7.03 -11.13
N GLY A 386 -23.77 -5.82 -11.35
CA GLY A 386 -24.41 -4.82 -12.21
C GLY A 386 -23.87 -4.75 -13.63
N ILE A 387 -22.91 -5.56 -14.02
CA ILE A 387 -22.38 -5.57 -15.38
C ILE A 387 -23.48 -6.05 -16.34
N LEU A 388 -23.71 -5.27 -17.43
CA LEU A 388 -24.77 -5.47 -18.43
C LEU A 388 -24.29 -6.34 -19.59
#